data_94077ce8c6028f33a1d9ff12244f3dc1
#
_entry.id   94077ce8c6028f33a1d9ff12244f3dc1
#
_cell.length_a   1.000
_cell.length_b   1.000
_cell.length_c   1.000
_cell.angle_alpha   90.00
_cell.angle_beta   90.00
_cell.angle_gamma   90.00
#
_symmetry.space_group_name_H-M   'P 1'
#
loop_
_entity.id
_entity.type
_entity.pdbx_description
1 polymer ?
#
loop_
_entity_poly.entity_id
_entity_poly.type
_entity_poly.pdbx_seq_one_letter_code
_entity_poly.pdbx_strand_id
1 'polypeptide(L)'
;MLNQQMHTDPIYAIAESEQRYTQQLTRIALDILKHRKEKPILLLSGPSGSGKTTSALRIEQLLEGWGCAAMVLSMDNYYLPESQTPQALNEHGVVDYESPYRLDIPLLNEHLEKLSRCEPIQLPVFNFAKQCREPGKTIQRKPNELVILEGIHALNPKVTGNAGAFASCIYVSVRTRLQAEDGALLHPSKIRLMRRLMRDRFFRGREPVDTFRLFESVSRGEHQYIMPFKHRAAYQIDTFIDYEPSVYRSILLPDLLNIADTYPDYAQYADIAAFLQALEPVPQDLVPGISLVREFIGGSTFHY
;
A
#
# COMPACT_ATOMS: atom_id res chain seq x y z
N MET A 1 -16.33 -15.23 16.18
CA MET A 1 -16.25 -15.98 14.91
C MET A 1 -14.80 -16.12 14.44
N LEU A 2 -14.03 -15.05 14.21
CA LEU A 2 -12.63 -15.12 13.77
C LEU A 2 -11.73 -15.90 14.76
N ASN A 3 -11.75 -15.56 16.04
CA ASN A 3 -10.99 -16.28 17.07
C ASN A 3 -11.31 -17.77 17.12
N GLN A 4 -12.57 -18.13 16.98
CA GLN A 4 -12.99 -19.54 17.01
C GLN A 4 -12.44 -20.31 15.80
N GLN A 5 -12.42 -19.71 14.61
CA GLN A 5 -11.83 -20.32 13.41
C GLN A 5 -10.31 -20.46 13.55
N MET A 6 -9.63 -19.41 14.06
CA MET A 6 -8.18 -19.43 14.30
C MET A 6 -7.78 -20.46 15.35
N HIS A 7 -8.62 -20.67 16.37
CA HIS A 7 -8.39 -21.69 17.40
C HIS A 7 -8.60 -23.12 16.87
N THR A 8 -9.62 -23.33 16.03
CA THR A 8 -10.02 -24.67 15.58
C THR A 8 -9.15 -25.18 14.42
N ASP A 9 -8.94 -24.36 13.39
CA ASP A 9 -8.14 -24.70 12.20
C ASP A 9 -7.56 -23.44 11.57
N PRO A 10 -6.41 -22.97 12.06
CA PRO A 10 -5.76 -21.76 11.55
C PRO A 10 -5.34 -21.88 10.08
N ILE A 11 -4.95 -23.08 9.63
CA ILE A 11 -4.53 -23.31 8.23
C ILE A 11 -5.70 -23.09 7.29
N TYR A 12 -6.86 -23.65 7.60
CA TYR A 12 -8.08 -23.48 6.81
C TYR A 12 -8.52 -22.00 6.79
N ALA A 13 -8.53 -21.34 7.94
CA ALA A 13 -8.94 -19.94 8.05
C ALA A 13 -8.00 -19.00 7.25
N ILE A 14 -6.69 -19.26 7.28
CA ILE A 14 -5.69 -18.55 6.47
C ILE A 14 -5.98 -18.77 4.98
N ALA A 15 -6.13 -20.02 4.56
CA ALA A 15 -6.39 -20.37 3.16
C ALA A 15 -7.66 -19.71 2.62
N GLU A 16 -8.73 -19.70 3.40
CA GLU A 16 -10.00 -19.05 3.04
C GLU A 16 -9.84 -17.52 2.89
N SER A 17 -9.13 -16.88 3.80
CA SER A 17 -8.86 -15.43 3.72
C SER A 17 -8.04 -15.08 2.48
N GLU A 18 -6.97 -15.82 2.20
CA GLU A 18 -6.13 -15.63 1.01
C GLU A 18 -6.90 -15.88 -0.28
N GLN A 19 -7.78 -16.85 -0.28
CA GLN A 19 -8.65 -17.14 -1.42
C GLN A 19 -9.62 -16.00 -1.70
N ARG A 20 -10.25 -15.41 -0.69
CA ARG A 20 -11.15 -14.25 -0.86
C ARG A 20 -10.40 -13.05 -1.48
N TYR A 21 -9.21 -12.76 -0.98
CA TYR A 21 -8.37 -11.70 -1.54
C TYR A 21 -7.97 -12.00 -3.00
N THR A 22 -7.53 -13.23 -3.29
CA THR A 22 -7.16 -13.66 -4.64
C THR A 22 -8.34 -13.59 -5.62
N GLN A 23 -9.53 -14.01 -5.21
CA GLN A 23 -10.74 -13.93 -6.05
C GLN A 23 -11.10 -12.49 -6.41
N GLN A 24 -10.94 -11.56 -5.47
CA GLN A 24 -11.15 -10.14 -5.73
C GLN A 24 -10.18 -9.62 -6.78
N LEU A 25 -8.88 -9.89 -6.65
CA LEU A 25 -7.86 -9.51 -7.62
C LEU A 25 -8.09 -10.15 -8.98
N THR A 26 -8.43 -11.43 -9.02
CA THR A 26 -8.73 -12.19 -10.25
C THR A 26 -9.86 -11.54 -11.04
N ARG A 27 -10.96 -11.17 -10.38
CA ARG A 27 -12.09 -10.50 -11.03
C ARG A 27 -11.69 -9.18 -11.67
N ILE A 28 -10.91 -8.38 -10.95
CA ILE A 28 -10.42 -7.08 -11.43
C ILE A 28 -9.44 -7.27 -12.59
N ALA A 29 -8.47 -8.17 -12.46
CA ALA A 29 -7.47 -8.44 -13.49
C ALA A 29 -8.09 -8.98 -14.80
N LEU A 30 -9.13 -9.82 -14.72
CA LEU A 30 -9.88 -10.30 -15.89
C LEU A 30 -10.60 -9.15 -16.62
N ASP A 31 -11.13 -8.18 -15.90
CA ASP A 31 -11.80 -7.04 -16.52
C ASP A 31 -10.79 -6.06 -17.14
N ILE A 32 -9.67 -5.83 -16.48
CA ILE A 32 -8.52 -5.07 -17.00
C ILE A 32 -8.02 -5.70 -18.32
N LEU A 33 -7.87 -7.01 -18.35
CA LEU A 33 -7.40 -7.73 -19.52
C LEU A 33 -8.27 -7.51 -20.77
N LYS A 34 -9.58 -7.35 -20.61
CA LYS A 34 -10.52 -7.05 -21.72
C LYS A 34 -10.25 -5.68 -22.33
N HIS A 35 -9.88 -4.69 -21.49
CA HIS A 35 -9.72 -3.29 -21.89
C HIS A 35 -8.26 -2.86 -22.14
N ARG A 36 -7.29 -3.82 -22.09
CA ARG A 36 -5.86 -3.52 -22.13
C ARG A 36 -5.35 -2.77 -23.37
N LYS A 37 -6.05 -2.89 -24.50
CA LYS A 37 -5.68 -2.17 -25.73
C LYS A 37 -6.01 -0.68 -25.67
N GLU A 38 -7.12 -0.35 -25.05
CA GLU A 38 -7.62 1.03 -24.90
C GLU A 38 -6.97 1.71 -23.69
N LYS A 39 -6.75 0.93 -22.63
CA LYS A 39 -6.20 1.40 -21.35
C LYS A 39 -4.99 0.56 -20.92
N PRO A 40 -3.85 0.76 -21.59
CA PRO A 40 -2.64 -0.03 -21.32
C PRO A 40 -1.93 0.32 -20.01
N ILE A 41 -2.37 1.36 -19.31
CA ILE A 41 -1.78 1.80 -18.03
C ILE A 41 -2.80 1.64 -16.91
N LEU A 42 -2.33 1.11 -15.77
CA LEU A 42 -3.08 1.02 -14.53
C LEU A 42 -2.48 1.99 -13.52
N LEU A 43 -3.30 2.90 -13.01
CA LEU A 43 -2.92 3.83 -11.95
C LEU A 43 -3.46 3.27 -10.63
N LEU A 44 -2.59 2.74 -9.79
CA LEU A 44 -2.94 2.08 -8.55
C LEU A 44 -2.59 2.95 -7.36
N SER A 45 -3.59 3.49 -6.69
CA SER A 45 -3.44 4.38 -5.54
C SER A 45 -4.03 3.79 -4.27
N GLY A 46 -3.58 4.30 -3.15
CA GLY A 46 -4.10 3.99 -1.82
C GLY A 46 -3.17 4.56 -0.75
N PRO A 47 -3.65 4.71 0.48
CA PRO A 47 -2.85 5.30 1.54
C PRO A 47 -1.69 4.40 1.97
N SER A 48 -0.76 4.96 2.75
CA SER A 48 0.37 4.19 3.28
C SER A 48 -0.11 3.00 4.12
N GLY A 49 0.53 1.83 3.95
CA GLY A 49 0.15 0.59 4.62
C GLY A 49 -1.13 -0.07 4.07
N SER A 50 -1.62 0.36 2.90
CA SER A 50 -2.80 -0.24 2.28
C SER A 50 -2.51 -1.53 1.50
N GLY A 51 -1.25 -1.93 1.30
CA GLY A 51 -0.88 -3.11 0.51
C GLY A 51 -0.90 -2.87 -1.01
N LYS A 52 -0.61 -1.63 -1.44
CA LYS A 52 -0.55 -1.25 -2.86
C LYS A 52 0.44 -2.10 -3.64
N THR A 53 1.65 -2.17 -3.16
CA THR A 53 2.76 -2.84 -3.85
C THR A 53 2.46 -4.33 -4.02
N THR A 54 2.02 -5.00 -2.96
CA THR A 54 1.62 -6.41 -3.06
C THR A 54 0.42 -6.60 -3.99
N SER A 55 -0.59 -5.72 -3.95
CA SER A 55 -1.74 -5.79 -4.86
C SER A 55 -1.32 -5.63 -6.32
N ALA A 56 -0.38 -4.71 -6.61
CA ALA A 56 0.16 -4.51 -7.96
C ALA A 56 0.90 -5.75 -8.46
N LEU A 57 1.81 -6.30 -7.65
CA LEU A 57 2.60 -7.51 -7.98
C LEU A 57 1.70 -8.75 -8.15
N ARG A 58 0.65 -8.88 -7.34
CA ARG A 58 -0.32 -9.97 -7.49
C ARG A 58 -1.16 -9.84 -8.77
N ILE A 59 -1.55 -8.62 -9.15
CA ILE A 59 -2.24 -8.37 -10.43
C ILE A 59 -1.30 -8.68 -11.60
N GLU A 60 -0.03 -8.25 -11.56
CA GLU A 60 1.00 -8.59 -12.54
C GLU A 60 1.12 -10.10 -12.70
N GLN A 61 1.30 -10.84 -11.60
CA GLN A 61 1.40 -12.31 -11.60
C GLN A 61 0.18 -12.99 -12.25
N LEU A 62 -1.04 -12.51 -11.96
CA LEU A 62 -2.27 -13.05 -12.55
C LEU A 62 -2.32 -12.79 -14.06
N LEU A 63 -1.97 -11.58 -14.51
CA LEU A 63 -1.94 -11.21 -15.93
C LEU A 63 -0.91 -12.04 -16.70
N GLU A 64 0.29 -12.20 -16.16
CA GLU A 64 1.35 -13.02 -16.73
C GLU A 64 0.94 -14.51 -16.83
N GLY A 65 0.28 -15.03 -15.80
CA GLY A 65 -0.26 -16.39 -15.79
C GLY A 65 -1.29 -16.65 -16.90
N TRP A 66 -1.90 -15.58 -17.44
CA TRP A 66 -2.83 -15.64 -18.59
C TRP A 66 -2.17 -15.21 -19.91
N GLY A 67 -0.84 -15.08 -19.94
CA GLY A 67 -0.07 -14.73 -21.14
C GLY A 67 -0.12 -13.25 -21.50
N CYS A 68 -0.53 -12.37 -20.58
CA CYS A 68 -0.47 -10.94 -20.75
C CYS A 68 0.73 -10.38 -19.96
N ALA A 69 1.78 -9.96 -20.65
CA ALA A 69 2.92 -9.32 -20.00
C ALA A 69 2.48 -8.05 -19.27
N ALA A 70 3.01 -7.83 -18.09
CA ALA A 70 2.80 -6.63 -17.29
C ALA A 70 4.10 -6.21 -16.61
N MET A 71 4.22 -4.94 -16.24
CA MET A 71 5.34 -4.44 -15.44
C MET A 71 4.82 -3.50 -14.36
N VAL A 72 5.34 -3.64 -13.15
CA VAL A 72 5.06 -2.74 -12.02
C VAL A 72 6.13 -1.67 -11.95
N LEU A 73 5.69 -0.42 -11.87
CA LEU A 73 6.54 0.76 -11.66
C LEU A 73 6.08 1.48 -10.38
N SER A 74 7.03 1.91 -9.57
CA SER A 74 6.72 2.73 -8.39
C SER A 74 6.82 4.22 -8.72
N MET A 75 5.81 4.97 -8.32
CA MET A 75 5.79 6.43 -8.38
C MET A 75 6.85 7.05 -7.47
N ASP A 76 7.29 6.32 -6.44
CA ASP A 76 8.32 6.78 -5.52
C ASP A 76 9.67 7.03 -6.21
N ASN A 77 9.91 6.42 -7.37
CA ASN A 77 11.07 6.71 -8.21
C ASN A 77 11.10 8.14 -8.77
N TYR A 78 9.95 8.82 -8.79
CA TYR A 78 9.83 10.19 -9.30
C TYR A 78 9.98 11.27 -8.23
N TYR A 79 10.32 10.92 -6.99
CA TYR A 79 10.62 11.91 -5.97
C TYR A 79 11.77 12.85 -6.37
N LEU A 80 11.66 14.08 -5.92
CA LEU A 80 12.70 15.11 -6.03
C LEU A 80 13.39 15.29 -4.68
N PRO A 81 14.69 15.65 -4.66
CA PRO A 81 15.37 16.08 -3.44
C PRO A 81 14.63 17.24 -2.74
N GLU A 82 14.73 17.33 -1.43
CA GLU A 82 14.04 18.38 -0.66
C GLU A 82 14.41 19.79 -1.14
N SER A 83 15.68 20.00 -1.51
CA SER A 83 16.17 21.28 -2.04
C SER A 83 15.47 21.74 -3.32
N GLN A 84 14.83 20.82 -4.05
CA GLN A 84 14.10 21.09 -5.29
C GLN A 84 12.57 21.16 -5.07
N THR A 85 12.09 21.04 -3.84
CA THR A 85 10.65 21.00 -3.51
C THR A 85 10.24 22.02 -2.44
N PRO A 86 10.56 23.33 -2.60
CA PRO A 86 10.27 24.35 -1.58
C PRO A 86 8.77 24.53 -1.31
N GLN A 87 7.89 24.12 -2.23
CA GLN A 87 6.43 24.18 -2.07
C GLN A 87 5.86 22.98 -1.31
N ALA A 88 6.65 21.99 -0.98
CA ALA A 88 6.22 20.80 -0.24
C ALA A 88 6.37 21.00 1.27
N LEU A 89 5.87 22.12 1.79
CA LEU A 89 5.87 22.44 3.21
C LEU A 89 4.43 22.37 3.76
N ASN A 90 4.30 21.95 5.01
CA ASN A 90 3.03 22.00 5.73
C ASN A 90 2.78 23.42 6.29
N GLU A 91 1.67 23.64 6.96
CA GLU A 91 1.26 24.88 7.59
C GLU A 91 2.25 25.43 8.65
N HIS A 92 3.13 24.57 9.19
CA HIS A 92 4.17 24.90 10.15
C HIS A 92 5.55 25.14 9.49
N GLY A 93 5.62 25.15 8.16
CA GLY A 93 6.89 25.33 7.43
C GLY A 93 7.82 24.12 7.47
N VAL A 94 7.32 22.95 7.87
CA VAL A 94 8.06 21.68 7.91
C VAL A 94 7.75 20.89 6.63
N VAL A 95 8.73 20.14 6.13
CA VAL A 95 8.57 19.32 4.92
C VAL A 95 7.38 18.35 5.09
N ASP A 96 6.44 18.45 4.16
CA ASP A 96 5.30 17.52 4.05
C ASP A 96 5.66 16.38 3.11
N TYR A 97 6.07 15.26 3.69
CA TYR A 97 6.46 14.05 2.94
C TYR A 97 5.28 13.39 2.18
N GLU A 98 4.05 13.73 2.52
CA GLU A 98 2.85 13.25 1.82
C GLU A 98 2.42 14.21 0.69
N SER A 99 3.12 15.33 0.50
CA SER A 99 2.79 16.32 -0.53
C SER A 99 3.05 15.80 -1.95
N PRO A 100 2.09 15.96 -2.90
CA PRO A 100 2.31 15.62 -4.30
C PRO A 100 3.41 16.46 -4.97
N TYR A 101 3.73 17.63 -4.41
CA TYR A 101 4.79 18.50 -4.94
C TYR A 101 6.20 17.98 -4.67
N ARG A 102 6.34 16.86 -3.99
CA ARG A 102 7.59 16.12 -3.88
C ARG A 102 7.93 15.31 -5.13
N LEU A 103 6.99 15.18 -6.06
CA LEU A 103 7.16 14.42 -7.30
C LEU A 103 7.57 15.33 -8.48
N ASP A 104 8.38 14.79 -9.37
CA ASP A 104 8.61 15.37 -10.70
C ASP A 104 7.41 15.11 -11.60
N ILE A 105 6.37 15.92 -11.41
CA ILE A 105 5.10 15.80 -12.12
C ILE A 105 5.28 15.93 -13.64
N PRO A 106 6.09 16.88 -14.17
CA PRO A 106 6.32 16.97 -15.61
C PRO A 106 6.91 15.70 -16.20
N LEU A 107 7.99 15.17 -15.59
CA LEU A 107 8.64 13.93 -16.05
C LEU A 107 7.71 12.72 -15.96
N LEU A 108 6.93 12.62 -14.89
CA LEU A 108 5.96 11.53 -14.71
C LEU A 108 4.92 11.53 -15.83
N ASN A 109 4.36 12.70 -16.16
CA ASN A 109 3.36 12.82 -17.24
C ASN A 109 3.95 12.54 -18.61
N GLU A 110 5.17 13.02 -18.90
CA GLU A 110 5.89 12.68 -20.13
C GLU A 110 6.07 11.16 -20.26
N HIS A 111 6.49 10.50 -19.18
CA HIS A 111 6.70 9.05 -19.18
C HIS A 111 5.38 8.27 -19.35
N LEU A 112 4.29 8.69 -18.71
CA LEU A 112 2.98 8.08 -18.89
C LEU A 112 2.50 8.15 -20.34
N GLU A 113 2.67 9.30 -21.00
CA GLU A 113 2.33 9.48 -22.42
C GLU A 113 3.21 8.61 -23.31
N LYS A 114 4.52 8.61 -23.12
CA LYS A 114 5.46 7.75 -23.88
C LYS A 114 5.13 6.27 -23.71
N LEU A 115 4.92 5.81 -22.49
CA LEU A 115 4.52 4.42 -22.22
C LEU A 115 3.19 4.08 -22.89
N SER A 116 2.20 5.00 -22.92
CA SER A 116 0.94 4.75 -23.62
C SER A 116 1.11 4.51 -25.12
N ARG A 117 2.14 5.14 -25.72
CA ARG A 117 2.49 5.03 -27.16
C ARG A 117 3.56 3.98 -27.47
N CYS A 118 3.97 3.16 -26.49
CA CYS A 118 5.08 2.20 -26.62
C CYS A 118 6.43 2.86 -26.95
N GLU A 119 6.64 4.09 -26.52
CA GLU A 119 7.92 4.79 -26.65
C GLU A 119 8.84 4.48 -25.46
N PRO A 120 10.17 4.46 -25.65
CA PRO A 120 11.11 4.20 -24.57
C PRO A 120 11.17 5.38 -23.59
N ILE A 121 11.38 5.05 -22.30
CA ILE A 121 11.65 6.02 -21.23
C ILE A 121 12.90 5.59 -20.46
N GLN A 122 13.62 6.57 -19.91
CA GLN A 122 14.64 6.31 -18.91
C GLN A 122 14.04 6.45 -17.53
N LEU A 123 13.75 5.32 -16.87
CA LEU A 123 13.15 5.31 -15.56
C LEU A 123 14.08 5.99 -14.55
N PRO A 124 13.62 7.00 -13.77
CA PRO A 124 14.39 7.51 -12.65
C PRO A 124 14.40 6.49 -11.50
N VAL A 125 15.38 6.59 -10.63
CA VAL A 125 15.44 5.83 -9.37
C VAL A 125 15.71 6.82 -8.24
N PHE A 126 14.85 6.86 -7.23
CA PHE A 126 15.07 7.70 -6.07
C PHE A 126 15.77 6.91 -4.97
N ASN A 127 16.96 7.35 -4.60
CA ASN A 127 17.73 6.76 -3.52
C ASN A 127 17.36 7.43 -2.18
N PHE A 128 16.51 6.78 -1.40
CA PHE A 128 16.03 7.33 -0.12
C PHE A 128 17.14 7.51 0.92
N ALA A 129 18.19 6.69 0.90
CA ALA A 129 19.30 6.83 1.83
C ALA A 129 20.16 8.07 1.51
N LYS A 130 20.35 8.38 0.22
CA LYS A 130 21.11 9.53 -0.24
C LYS A 130 20.26 10.76 -0.49
N GLN A 131 18.93 10.65 -0.44
CA GLN A 131 17.97 11.71 -0.77
C GLN A 131 18.23 12.35 -2.14
N CYS A 132 18.55 11.52 -3.14
CA CYS A 132 18.85 11.99 -4.50
C CYS A 132 18.27 11.05 -5.55
N ARG A 133 18.12 11.59 -6.77
CA ARG A 133 17.71 10.82 -7.94
C ARG A 133 18.93 10.31 -8.67
N GLU A 134 18.88 9.05 -9.07
CA GLU A 134 19.87 8.38 -9.91
C GLU A 134 19.21 7.94 -11.23
N PRO A 135 19.95 7.89 -12.36
CA PRO A 135 19.41 7.35 -13.60
C PRO A 135 19.22 5.83 -13.48
N GLY A 136 18.00 5.38 -13.78
CA GLY A 136 17.69 3.95 -13.85
C GLY A 136 17.83 3.38 -15.25
N LYS A 137 17.26 2.21 -15.46
CA LYS A 137 17.28 1.52 -16.76
C LYS A 137 16.33 2.17 -17.76
N THR A 138 16.66 2.06 -19.05
CA THR A 138 15.71 2.35 -20.13
C THR A 138 14.71 1.19 -20.23
N ILE A 139 13.42 1.53 -20.23
CA ILE A 139 12.33 0.58 -20.41
C ILE A 139 11.43 1.04 -21.55
N GLN A 140 10.76 0.09 -22.18
CA GLN A 140 9.79 0.34 -23.24
C GLN A 140 8.64 -0.65 -23.11
N ARG A 141 7.42 -0.16 -23.04
CA ARG A 141 6.23 -1.01 -23.06
C ARG A 141 6.09 -1.65 -24.43
N LYS A 142 5.87 -2.97 -24.48
CA LYS A 142 5.57 -3.68 -25.72
C LYS A 142 4.08 -3.54 -26.10
N PRO A 143 3.70 -3.66 -27.37
CA PRO A 143 2.30 -3.80 -27.73
C PRO A 143 1.64 -4.94 -26.94
N ASN A 144 0.43 -4.72 -26.43
CA ASN A 144 -0.34 -5.63 -25.55
C ASN A 144 0.24 -5.89 -24.14
N GLU A 145 1.34 -5.28 -23.76
CA GLU A 145 1.84 -5.27 -22.39
C GLU A 145 1.10 -4.20 -21.57
N LEU A 146 0.91 -4.45 -20.28
CA LEU A 146 0.33 -3.51 -19.33
C LEU A 146 1.42 -2.89 -18.46
N VAL A 147 1.22 -1.62 -18.06
CA VAL A 147 2.04 -0.96 -17.05
C VAL A 147 1.19 -0.67 -15.83
N ILE A 148 1.63 -1.08 -14.66
CA ILE A 148 1.00 -0.79 -13.38
C ILE A 148 1.87 0.26 -12.66
N LEU A 149 1.44 1.52 -12.64
CA LEU A 149 2.09 2.57 -11.86
C LEU A 149 1.41 2.64 -10.49
N GLU A 150 2.12 2.23 -9.44
CA GLU A 150 1.61 2.33 -8.09
C GLU A 150 2.20 3.53 -7.35
N GLY A 151 1.38 4.16 -6.52
CA GLY A 151 1.80 5.28 -5.66
C GLY A 151 0.63 5.95 -4.98
N ILE A 152 0.92 6.65 -3.88
CA ILE A 152 -0.14 7.31 -3.09
C ILE A 152 -0.92 8.37 -3.90
N HIS A 153 -0.29 8.99 -4.89
CA HIS A 153 -0.86 10.05 -5.72
C HIS A 153 -1.33 9.59 -7.11
N ALA A 154 -1.35 8.28 -7.39
CA ALA A 154 -1.66 7.80 -8.74
C ALA A 154 -3.07 8.18 -9.23
N LEU A 155 -4.02 8.48 -8.33
CA LEU A 155 -5.35 8.97 -8.69
C LEU A 155 -5.49 10.49 -8.61
N ASN A 156 -4.48 11.22 -8.16
CA ASN A 156 -4.54 12.68 -8.07
C ASN A 156 -4.38 13.31 -9.48
N PRO A 157 -5.39 14.03 -10.03
CA PRO A 157 -5.32 14.60 -11.37
C PRO A 157 -4.25 15.68 -11.51
N LYS A 158 -3.86 16.34 -10.41
CA LYS A 158 -2.72 17.29 -10.44
C LYS A 158 -1.39 16.59 -10.68
N VAL A 159 -1.30 15.28 -10.39
CA VAL A 159 -0.10 14.48 -10.56
C VAL A 159 -0.10 13.71 -11.88
N THR A 160 -1.23 13.08 -12.22
CA THR A 160 -1.33 12.18 -13.39
C THR A 160 -2.00 12.85 -14.61
N GLY A 161 -2.30 14.14 -14.54
CA GLY A 161 -2.79 14.93 -15.68
C GLY A 161 -3.93 14.26 -16.44
N ASN A 162 -3.75 14.14 -17.75
CA ASN A 162 -4.72 13.55 -18.68
C ASN A 162 -4.62 12.02 -18.81
N ALA A 163 -3.84 11.33 -17.98
CA ALA A 163 -3.65 9.88 -18.08
C ALA A 163 -4.97 9.08 -18.02
N GLY A 164 -6.04 9.64 -17.48
CA GLY A 164 -7.37 9.03 -17.50
C GLY A 164 -7.91 8.66 -18.87
N ALA A 165 -7.41 9.27 -19.94
CA ALA A 165 -7.78 8.95 -21.32
C ALA A 165 -7.30 7.55 -21.74
N PHE A 166 -6.14 7.13 -21.28
CA PHE A 166 -5.48 5.86 -21.63
C PHE A 166 -5.15 4.97 -20.43
N ALA A 167 -5.62 5.31 -19.24
CA ALA A 167 -5.37 4.55 -18.02
C ALA A 167 -6.66 4.14 -17.32
N SER A 168 -6.61 3.01 -16.60
CA SER A 168 -7.62 2.59 -15.61
C SER A 168 -7.12 2.88 -14.20
N CYS A 169 -8.02 3.32 -13.33
CA CYS A 169 -7.72 3.70 -11.96
C CYS A 169 -8.17 2.63 -10.97
N ILE A 170 -7.29 2.26 -10.05
CA ILE A 170 -7.54 1.29 -8.97
C ILE A 170 -7.28 1.98 -7.63
N TYR A 171 -8.22 1.86 -6.69
CA TYR A 171 -8.02 2.32 -5.32
C TYR A 171 -7.90 1.14 -4.37
N VAL A 172 -6.79 1.10 -3.62
CA VAL A 172 -6.43 0.03 -2.69
C VAL A 172 -6.51 0.55 -1.27
N SER A 173 -7.32 -0.06 -0.42
CA SER A 173 -7.44 0.34 0.99
C SER A 173 -7.98 -0.80 1.84
N VAL A 174 -7.72 -0.75 3.15
CA VAL A 174 -8.47 -1.52 4.12
C VAL A 174 -9.84 -0.87 4.27
N ARG A 175 -10.93 -1.61 4.09
CA ARG A 175 -12.31 -1.12 4.14
C ARG A 175 -13.14 -1.80 5.24
N THR A 176 -12.85 -3.04 5.50
CA THR A 176 -13.52 -3.83 6.52
C THR A 176 -13.21 -3.28 7.91
N ARG A 177 -14.24 -3.16 8.74
CA ARG A 177 -14.13 -2.82 10.16
C ARG A 177 -14.19 -4.09 10.97
N LEU A 178 -13.33 -4.19 11.97
CA LEU A 178 -13.35 -5.28 12.92
C LEU A 178 -14.22 -4.89 14.13
N GLN A 179 -15.00 -5.84 14.61
CA GLN A 179 -15.78 -5.67 15.83
C GLN A 179 -15.16 -6.51 16.94
N ALA A 180 -14.86 -5.86 18.07
CA ALA A 180 -14.46 -6.55 19.28
C ALA A 180 -15.66 -7.21 19.97
N GLU A 181 -15.43 -8.07 20.95
CA GLU A 181 -16.49 -8.79 21.66
C GLU A 181 -17.46 -7.87 22.42
N ASP A 182 -16.97 -6.74 22.88
CA ASP A 182 -17.75 -5.67 23.54
C ASP A 182 -18.57 -4.80 22.56
N GLY A 183 -18.48 -5.10 21.24
CA GLY A 183 -19.15 -4.36 20.18
C GLY A 183 -18.37 -3.15 19.67
N ALA A 184 -17.22 -2.79 20.23
CA ALA A 184 -16.37 -1.71 19.75
C ALA A 184 -15.85 -2.01 18.35
N LEU A 185 -15.83 -0.99 17.47
CA LEU A 185 -15.39 -1.11 16.09
C LEU A 185 -13.97 -0.58 15.93
N LEU A 186 -13.04 -1.44 15.55
CA LEU A 186 -11.69 -1.01 15.17
C LEU A 186 -11.72 -0.38 13.78
N HIS A 187 -11.28 0.87 13.70
CA HIS A 187 -11.27 1.61 12.44
C HIS A 187 -10.21 1.05 11.47
N PRO A 188 -10.46 0.99 10.15
CA PRO A 188 -9.51 0.48 9.14
C PRO A 188 -8.12 1.15 9.18
N SER A 189 -8.02 2.42 9.59
CA SER A 189 -6.73 3.09 9.77
C SER A 189 -5.85 2.43 10.83
N LYS A 190 -6.45 1.77 11.85
CA LYS A 190 -5.71 1.06 12.90
C LYS A 190 -5.05 -0.22 12.35
N ILE A 191 -5.69 -0.90 11.40
CA ILE A 191 -5.05 -2.02 10.68
C ILE A 191 -3.81 -1.53 9.91
N ARG A 192 -3.94 -0.40 9.19
CA ARG A 192 -2.80 0.19 8.47
C ARG A 192 -1.70 0.70 9.41
N LEU A 193 -2.08 1.19 10.59
CA LEU A 193 -1.12 1.55 11.63
C LEU A 193 -0.37 0.31 12.14
N MET A 194 -1.05 -0.80 12.42
CA MET A 194 -0.40 -2.07 12.80
C MET A 194 0.57 -2.54 11.72
N ARG A 195 0.19 -2.48 10.44
CA ARG A 195 1.08 -2.78 9.30
C ARG A 195 2.32 -1.89 9.29
N ARG A 196 2.16 -0.60 9.55
CA ARG A 196 3.31 0.31 9.63
C ARG A 196 4.21 0.02 10.82
N LEU A 197 3.64 -0.24 12.00
CA LEU A 197 4.40 -0.64 13.19
C LEU A 197 5.25 -1.87 12.89
N MET A 198 4.66 -2.91 12.26
CA MET A 198 5.39 -4.10 11.86
C MET A 198 6.51 -3.77 10.87
N ARG A 199 6.20 -3.06 9.78
CA ARG A 199 7.18 -2.71 8.75
C ARG A 199 8.30 -1.81 9.29
N ASP A 200 7.96 -0.80 10.08
CA ASP A 200 8.93 0.14 10.63
C ASP A 200 9.87 -0.57 11.62
N ARG A 201 9.35 -1.50 12.42
CA ARG A 201 10.15 -2.38 13.29
C ARG A 201 11.12 -3.27 12.50
N PHE A 202 10.63 -4.03 11.53
CA PHE A 202 11.42 -5.06 10.85
C PHE A 202 12.40 -4.50 9.81
N PHE A 203 12.05 -3.41 9.15
CA PHE A 203 12.81 -2.93 7.98
C PHE A 203 13.41 -1.54 8.15
N ARG A 204 13.00 -0.79 9.20
CA ARG A 204 13.44 0.60 9.38
C ARG A 204 14.05 0.89 10.73
N GLY A 205 14.03 -0.08 11.65
CA GLY A 205 14.58 0.05 12.99
C GLY A 205 13.94 1.16 13.83
N ARG A 206 12.63 1.41 13.63
CA ARG A 206 11.90 2.47 14.34
C ARG A 206 11.13 1.92 15.53
N GLU A 207 11.11 2.71 16.59
CA GLU A 207 10.29 2.44 17.76
C GLU A 207 8.80 2.78 17.50
N PRO A 208 7.86 2.15 18.22
CA PRO A 208 6.42 2.39 18.05
C PRO A 208 6.03 3.86 18.17
N VAL A 209 6.62 4.59 19.11
CA VAL A 209 6.35 6.02 19.36
C VAL A 209 6.67 6.87 18.13
N ASP A 210 7.77 6.60 17.44
CA ASP A 210 8.14 7.33 16.22
C ASP A 210 7.18 7.03 15.08
N THR A 211 6.74 5.78 14.97
CA THR A 211 5.71 5.40 13.98
C THR A 211 4.39 6.09 14.25
N PHE A 212 3.96 6.24 15.51
CA PHE A 212 2.74 6.96 15.88
C PHE A 212 2.80 8.43 15.44
N ARG A 213 3.88 9.14 15.78
CA ARG A 213 4.08 10.56 15.38
C ARG A 213 4.04 10.74 13.87
N LEU A 214 4.71 9.85 13.14
CA LEU A 214 4.71 9.89 11.67
C LEU A 214 3.32 9.56 11.09
N PHE A 215 2.53 8.69 11.74
CA PHE A 215 1.23 8.30 11.26
C PHE A 215 0.19 9.42 11.29
N GLU A 216 0.32 10.38 12.18
CA GLU A 216 -0.52 11.59 12.20
C GLU A 216 -0.34 12.41 10.92
N SER A 217 0.91 12.62 10.49
CA SER A 217 1.21 13.30 9.23
C SER A 217 0.69 12.52 8.02
N VAL A 218 0.86 11.19 8.03
CA VAL A 218 0.33 10.30 6.98
C VAL A 218 -1.19 10.37 6.90
N SER A 219 -1.89 10.38 8.04
CA SER A 219 -3.35 10.48 8.08
C SER A 219 -3.84 11.82 7.52
N ARG A 220 -3.15 12.92 7.86
CA ARG A 220 -3.44 14.24 7.30
C ARG A 220 -3.25 14.26 5.78
N GLY A 221 -2.11 13.77 5.29
CA GLY A 221 -1.82 13.68 3.86
C GLY A 221 -2.83 12.81 3.09
N GLU A 222 -3.28 11.72 3.69
CA GLU A 222 -4.35 10.89 3.13
C GLU A 222 -5.64 11.68 2.91
N HIS A 223 -6.09 12.41 3.92
CA HIS A 223 -7.31 13.21 3.82
C HIS A 223 -7.18 14.34 2.80
N GLN A 224 -6.01 14.94 2.70
CA GLN A 224 -5.77 16.09 1.83
C GLN A 224 -5.49 15.71 0.38
N TYR A 225 -4.71 14.65 0.14
CA TYR A 225 -4.12 14.38 -1.17
C TYR A 225 -4.57 13.06 -1.82
N ILE A 226 -5.19 12.14 -1.08
CA ILE A 226 -5.55 10.80 -1.58
C ILE A 226 -7.06 10.60 -1.60
N MET A 227 -7.72 10.73 -0.46
CA MET A 227 -9.16 10.46 -0.33
C MET A 227 -10.06 11.30 -1.25
N PRO A 228 -9.77 12.59 -1.52
CA PRO A 228 -10.60 13.38 -2.42
C PRO A 228 -10.71 12.78 -3.84
N PHE A 229 -9.73 11.98 -4.25
CA PHE A 229 -9.65 11.43 -5.61
C PHE A 229 -10.05 9.96 -5.71
N LYS A 230 -10.43 9.30 -4.62
CA LYS A 230 -10.85 7.89 -4.63
C LYS A 230 -12.05 7.61 -5.56
N HIS A 231 -12.89 8.61 -5.80
CA HIS A 231 -14.05 8.51 -6.69
C HIS A 231 -13.67 8.28 -8.17
N ARG A 232 -12.42 8.56 -8.56
CA ARG A 232 -11.88 8.30 -9.90
C ARG A 232 -11.58 6.82 -10.16
N ALA A 233 -11.54 6.00 -9.12
CA ALA A 233 -11.24 4.58 -9.23
C ALA A 233 -12.39 3.83 -9.91
N ALA A 234 -12.08 3.17 -11.04
CA ALA A 234 -12.97 2.21 -11.67
C ALA A 234 -13.05 0.90 -10.86
N TYR A 235 -11.97 0.56 -10.16
CA TYR A 235 -11.87 -0.64 -9.33
C TYR A 235 -11.43 -0.27 -7.91
N GLN A 236 -11.98 -1.01 -6.94
CA GLN A 236 -11.62 -0.85 -5.53
C GLN A 236 -11.22 -2.21 -4.97
N ILE A 237 -10.10 -2.26 -4.27
CA ILE A 237 -9.58 -3.46 -3.62
C ILE A 237 -9.64 -3.26 -2.11
N ASP A 238 -10.35 -4.14 -1.41
CA ASP A 238 -10.25 -4.27 0.04
C ASP A 238 -9.10 -5.22 0.36
N THR A 239 -8.10 -4.70 1.03
CA THR A 239 -6.90 -5.44 1.41
C THR A 239 -6.95 -5.98 2.83
N PHE A 240 -8.12 -6.01 3.44
CA PHE A 240 -8.27 -6.63 4.74
C PHE A 240 -8.03 -8.14 4.65
N ILE A 241 -7.14 -8.64 5.49
CA ILE A 241 -6.82 -10.07 5.66
C ILE A 241 -7.22 -10.47 7.07
N ASP A 242 -8.18 -11.37 7.21
CA ASP A 242 -8.85 -11.66 8.48
C ASP A 242 -7.88 -12.07 9.59
N TYR A 243 -6.90 -12.91 9.29
CA TYR A 243 -5.94 -13.44 10.26
C TYR A 243 -4.76 -12.51 10.58
N GLU A 244 -4.60 -11.42 9.83
CA GLU A 244 -3.47 -10.50 9.92
C GLU A 244 -3.23 -9.96 11.33
N PRO A 245 -4.23 -9.45 12.07
CA PRO A 245 -4.01 -8.95 13.44
C PRO A 245 -3.56 -10.04 14.41
N SER A 246 -4.02 -11.28 14.23
CA SER A 246 -3.61 -12.44 15.03
C SER A 246 -2.12 -12.77 14.84
N VAL A 247 -1.59 -12.57 13.61
CA VAL A 247 -0.14 -12.71 13.34
C VAL A 247 0.65 -11.61 14.03
N TYR A 248 0.14 -10.37 14.04
CA TYR A 248 0.83 -9.23 14.64
C TYR A 248 0.82 -9.24 16.17
N ARG A 249 -0.17 -9.91 16.78
CA ARG A 249 -0.37 -9.95 18.23
C ARG A 249 0.90 -10.25 19.01
N SER A 250 1.60 -11.33 18.67
CA SER A 250 2.77 -11.80 19.42
C SER A 250 3.94 -10.81 19.43
N ILE A 251 3.96 -9.88 18.47
CA ILE A 251 5.04 -8.89 18.31
C ILE A 251 4.57 -7.53 18.83
N LEU A 252 3.43 -7.04 18.35
CA LEU A 252 2.99 -5.68 18.68
C LEU A 252 2.44 -5.54 20.09
N LEU A 253 1.76 -6.56 20.63
CA LEU A 253 1.15 -6.43 21.95
C LEU A 253 2.18 -6.16 23.06
N PRO A 254 3.32 -6.89 23.16
CA PRO A 254 4.35 -6.56 24.13
C PRO A 254 4.91 -5.15 23.97
N ASP A 255 5.17 -4.72 22.73
CA ASP A 255 5.71 -3.39 22.45
C ASP A 255 4.73 -2.27 22.87
N LEU A 256 3.45 -2.46 22.57
CA LEU A 256 2.41 -1.49 22.94
C LEU A 256 2.23 -1.40 24.46
N LEU A 257 2.26 -2.52 25.16
CA LEU A 257 2.16 -2.54 26.64
C LEU A 257 3.38 -1.88 27.30
N ASN A 258 4.57 -2.05 26.76
CA ASN A 258 5.78 -1.43 27.28
C ASN A 258 5.79 0.11 27.23
N ILE A 259 5.07 0.71 26.29
CA ILE A 259 5.01 2.18 26.16
C ILE A 259 3.74 2.77 26.79
N ALA A 260 2.85 1.95 27.35
CA ALA A 260 1.55 2.38 27.85
C ALA A 260 1.66 3.46 28.93
N ASP A 261 2.62 3.32 29.84
CA ASP A 261 2.82 4.24 30.97
C ASP A 261 3.77 5.40 30.63
N THR A 262 4.50 5.33 29.54
CA THR A 262 5.55 6.29 29.20
C THR A 262 5.22 7.22 28.04
N TYR A 263 4.28 6.83 27.18
CA TYR A 263 3.87 7.64 26.04
C TYR A 263 2.60 8.45 26.36
N PRO A 264 2.67 9.80 26.44
CA PRO A 264 1.56 10.64 26.88
C PRO A 264 0.27 10.47 26.07
N ASP A 265 0.40 10.24 24.76
CA ASP A 265 -0.74 10.12 23.85
C ASP A 265 -1.19 8.67 23.63
N TYR A 266 -0.72 7.72 24.46
CA TYR A 266 -1.03 6.29 24.32
C TYR A 266 -2.53 5.99 24.29
N ALA A 267 -3.36 6.78 25.01
CA ALA A 267 -4.80 6.59 25.05
C ALA A 267 -5.45 6.53 23.65
N GLN A 268 -4.87 7.19 22.66
CA GLN A 268 -5.35 7.17 21.26
C GLN A 268 -5.11 5.82 20.56
N TYR A 269 -4.26 4.96 21.13
CA TYR A 269 -3.82 3.69 20.55
C TYR A 269 -4.12 2.48 21.44
N ALA A 270 -4.68 2.73 22.64
CA ALA A 270 -5.02 1.68 23.60
C ALA A 270 -6.03 0.66 23.05
N ASP A 271 -6.90 1.10 22.14
CA ASP A 271 -7.85 0.25 21.42
C ASP A 271 -7.16 -0.84 20.59
N ILE A 272 -5.97 -0.56 20.04
CA ILE A 272 -5.16 -1.57 19.32
C ILE A 272 -4.66 -2.65 20.27
N ALA A 273 -4.10 -2.25 21.41
CA ALA A 273 -3.60 -3.20 22.41
C ALA A 273 -4.73 -4.07 22.98
N ALA A 274 -5.86 -3.47 23.33
CA ALA A 274 -7.04 -4.19 23.81
C ALA A 274 -7.56 -5.18 22.76
N PHE A 275 -7.64 -4.74 21.51
CA PHE A 275 -8.06 -5.59 20.40
C PHE A 275 -7.09 -6.77 20.18
N LEU A 276 -5.78 -6.53 20.14
CA LEU A 276 -4.79 -7.59 19.98
C LEU A 276 -4.81 -8.58 21.15
N GLN A 277 -5.05 -8.10 22.38
CA GLN A 277 -5.13 -8.94 23.57
C GLN A 277 -6.28 -9.96 23.50
N ALA A 278 -7.38 -9.60 22.87
CA ALA A 278 -8.56 -10.43 22.68
C ALA A 278 -8.43 -11.48 21.57
N LEU A 279 -7.38 -11.41 20.73
CA LEU A 279 -7.20 -12.34 19.61
C LEU A 279 -6.41 -13.59 20.01
N GLU A 280 -6.65 -14.70 19.35
CA GLU A 280 -5.76 -15.87 19.37
C GLU A 280 -4.50 -15.58 18.52
N PRO A 281 -3.28 -15.89 19.00
CA PRO A 281 -2.08 -15.68 18.23
C PRO A 281 -1.94 -16.70 17.09
N VAL A 282 -1.50 -16.23 15.94
CA VAL A 282 -1.19 -17.08 14.77
C VAL A 282 0.32 -17.01 14.50
N PRO A 283 1.01 -18.17 14.41
CA PRO A 283 2.43 -18.21 14.07
C PRO A 283 2.71 -17.64 12.67
N GLN A 284 3.81 -16.87 12.55
CA GLN A 284 4.19 -16.23 11.29
C GLN A 284 4.56 -17.21 10.17
N ASP A 285 5.07 -18.38 10.52
CA ASP A 285 5.44 -19.45 9.56
C ASP A 285 4.25 -20.03 8.82
N LEU A 286 3.04 -19.93 9.37
CA LEU A 286 1.81 -20.30 8.68
C LEU A 286 1.38 -19.33 7.58
N VAL A 287 1.92 -18.11 7.56
CA VAL A 287 1.57 -17.10 6.55
C VAL A 287 2.17 -17.48 5.19
N PRO A 288 1.37 -17.61 4.12
CA PRO A 288 1.89 -17.93 2.79
C PRO A 288 2.89 -16.89 2.26
N GLY A 289 3.92 -17.31 1.53
CA GLY A 289 4.94 -16.41 0.99
C GLY A 289 4.41 -15.34 0.01
N ILE A 290 3.26 -15.61 -0.63
CA ILE A 290 2.59 -14.67 -1.54
C ILE A 290 1.57 -13.76 -0.83
N SER A 291 1.37 -13.93 0.48
CA SER A 291 0.40 -13.16 1.25
C SER A 291 0.78 -11.68 1.30
N LEU A 292 -0.23 -10.82 1.28
CA LEU A 292 -0.08 -9.38 1.52
C LEU A 292 0.56 -9.10 2.90
N VAL A 293 0.29 -9.93 3.90
CA VAL A 293 0.83 -9.80 5.26
C VAL A 293 2.37 -9.82 5.24
N ARG A 294 2.98 -10.56 4.30
CA ARG A 294 4.43 -10.65 4.14
C ARG A 294 5.11 -9.33 3.76
N GLU A 295 4.40 -8.39 3.15
CA GLU A 295 4.91 -7.02 2.93
C GLU A 295 5.35 -6.35 4.24
N PHE A 296 4.73 -6.73 5.35
CA PHE A 296 4.93 -6.08 6.65
C PHE A 296 5.76 -6.90 7.64
N ILE A 297 5.79 -8.22 7.50
CA ILE A 297 6.53 -9.13 8.41
C ILE A 297 7.77 -9.77 7.77
N GLY A 298 7.97 -9.61 6.47
CA GLY A 298 9.07 -10.25 5.74
C GLY A 298 8.79 -11.67 5.27
N GLY A 299 9.77 -12.28 4.60
CA GLY A 299 9.64 -13.62 4.04
C GLY A 299 8.68 -13.73 2.85
N SER A 300 8.49 -12.62 2.12
CA SER A 300 7.71 -12.62 0.89
C SER A 300 8.47 -13.30 -0.26
N THR A 301 7.71 -13.92 -1.17
CA THR A 301 8.22 -14.35 -2.47
C THR A 301 8.36 -13.19 -3.46
N PHE A 302 7.77 -12.03 -3.15
CA PHE A 302 7.93 -10.81 -3.94
C PHE A 302 9.14 -10.00 -3.46
N HIS A 303 9.75 -9.27 -4.39
CA HIS A 303 10.81 -8.29 -4.11
C HIS A 303 10.17 -6.89 -4.07
N TYR A 304 10.35 -6.19 -2.94
CA TYR A 304 9.80 -4.85 -2.70
C TYR A 304 10.87 -3.76 -2.87
#